data_a88363519131d1b6070040455e11bfc6
#
_entry.id   a88363519131d1b6070040455e11bfc6
#
_cell.length_a   1.000
_cell.length_b   1.000
_cell.length_c   1.000
_cell.angle_alpha   90.00
_cell.angle_beta   90.00
_cell.angle_gamma   90.00
#
_symmetry.space_group_name_H-M   'P 1'
#
loop_
_entity.id
_entity.type
_entity.pdbx_description
1 polymer ?
#
loop_
_entity_poly.entity_id
_entity_poly.type
_entity_poly.pdbx_seq_one_letter_code
_entity_poly.pdbx_strand_id
1 'polypeptide(L)'
;EQGIQMDRAKLLSEISRYASGKCDQRVVKTWINESAEMIGFVREIMTEKYGVNMIYTYGDEAKWPAENAEHNTDYMYPEIEYTYDRSSGAARNELLLQYIQELGYDVDFKTSLAKLEKNSDGRITGIIAQSTEDDHFIRYNANQGVLLACGGFPGNPYMMEQLDPLGTSVTTACSYSPADKGYGIRAAVWAGANLDKEAAPMLFDRGIVAPGVDAGYVDSDSAFGGKAFPGKIRQFNPGTQPFLKVNRNGERFANESCPYNDIVYAAAHQPGRVYAQISDANFIEDAKRFHTIGCSAQTRNLGEDYFAQQVENGEKEGCFFKADTLEELADKMGFTGAAKDTFLATVERYNELYDKQNDEDFGKPAYRLSAIRTAPFYGCWLGASLLTTEQGIAINEKGQALDTNNQPMEGLYITGDMSGSFFANNYPCLM
;
A
#
# COMPACT_ATOMS: atom_id res chain seq x y z
N GLU A 1 19.61 15.98 -11.28
CA GLU A 1 19.19 16.54 -12.58
C GLU A 1 18.18 17.68 -12.43
N GLN A 2 17.31 17.65 -11.41
CA GLN A 2 16.30 18.68 -11.12
C GLN A 2 16.79 19.77 -10.16
N GLY A 3 18.03 19.71 -9.68
CA GLY A 3 18.56 20.64 -8.69
C GLY A 3 17.99 20.52 -7.28
N ILE A 4 17.18 19.48 -7.04
CA ILE A 4 16.61 19.22 -5.71
C ILE A 4 17.72 18.73 -4.79
N GLN A 5 17.89 19.40 -3.67
CA GLN A 5 18.85 19.03 -2.62
C GLN A 5 18.08 18.33 -1.51
N MET A 6 18.47 17.10 -1.23
CA MET A 6 17.84 16.31 -0.17
C MET A 6 18.79 16.18 1.02
N ASP A 7 18.34 16.58 2.20
CA ASP A 7 19.06 16.35 3.44
C ASP A 7 18.88 14.89 3.86
N ARG A 8 19.90 14.07 3.60
CA ARG A 8 19.87 12.63 3.88
C ARG A 8 19.67 12.31 5.37
N ALA A 9 20.14 13.16 6.27
CA ALA A 9 19.98 12.92 7.70
C ALA A 9 18.54 13.17 8.15
N LYS A 10 17.92 14.23 7.64
CA LYS A 10 16.51 14.51 7.87
C LYS A 10 15.62 13.44 7.26
N LEU A 11 15.90 12.99 6.02
CA LEU A 11 15.18 11.90 5.38
C LEU A 11 15.25 10.62 6.22
N LEU A 12 16.43 10.22 6.69
CA LEU A 12 16.57 9.07 7.57
C LEU A 12 15.76 9.23 8.86
N SER A 13 15.79 10.41 9.47
CA SER A 13 15.01 10.72 10.67
C SER A 13 13.51 10.61 10.41
N GLU A 14 13.04 11.12 9.27
CA GLU A 14 11.63 11.10 8.90
C GLU A 14 11.12 9.68 8.62
N ILE A 15 11.88 8.87 7.86
CA ILE A 15 11.53 7.46 7.63
C ILE A 15 11.47 6.70 8.96
N SER A 16 12.46 6.93 9.84
CA SER A 16 12.47 6.29 11.16
C SER A 16 11.27 6.72 12.01
N ARG A 17 10.92 8.01 11.99
CA ARG A 17 9.72 8.54 12.68
C ARG A 17 8.46 7.88 12.14
N TYR A 18 8.32 7.80 10.82
CA TYR A 18 7.18 7.18 10.16
C TYR A 18 7.05 5.70 10.50
N ALA A 19 8.17 4.98 10.56
CA ALA A 19 8.23 3.59 11.04
C ALA A 19 8.13 3.47 12.58
N SER A 20 7.77 4.54 13.29
CA SER A 20 7.68 4.57 14.76
C SER A 20 8.98 4.11 15.47
N GLY A 21 10.13 4.37 14.87
CA GLY A 21 11.46 3.99 15.38
C GLY A 21 11.77 2.48 15.30
N LYS A 22 10.92 1.67 14.66
CA LYS A 22 11.03 0.20 14.65
C LYS A 22 11.86 -0.36 13.49
N CYS A 23 12.28 0.48 12.54
CA CYS A 23 13.18 0.07 11.45
C CYS A 23 14.64 -0.03 11.91
N ASP A 24 15.44 -0.85 11.23
CA ASP A 24 16.90 -0.75 11.33
C ASP A 24 17.40 0.41 10.46
N GLN A 25 17.79 1.49 11.12
CA GLN A 25 18.23 2.71 10.43
C GLN A 25 19.49 2.51 9.56
N ARG A 26 20.29 1.46 9.78
CA ARG A 26 21.42 1.12 8.91
C ARG A 26 20.95 0.62 7.56
N VAL A 27 19.90 -0.20 7.54
CA VAL A 27 19.24 -0.69 6.31
C VAL A 27 18.63 0.48 5.55
N VAL A 28 17.87 1.35 6.24
CA VAL A 28 17.30 2.57 5.64
C VAL A 28 18.38 3.48 5.07
N LYS A 29 19.49 3.66 5.80
CA LYS A 29 20.63 4.48 5.35
C LYS A 29 21.29 3.93 4.09
N THR A 30 21.39 2.60 3.95
CA THR A 30 21.88 1.97 2.71
C THR A 30 20.98 2.34 1.54
N TRP A 31 19.67 2.19 1.69
CA TRP A 31 18.72 2.60 0.65
C TRP A 31 18.89 4.08 0.26
N ILE A 32 18.96 5.00 1.23
CA ILE A 32 19.15 6.45 0.97
C ILE A 32 20.45 6.73 0.20
N ASN A 33 21.50 5.99 0.47
CA ASN A 33 22.82 6.23 -0.12
C ASN A 33 22.99 5.58 -1.50
N GLU A 34 22.41 4.40 -1.71
CA GLU A 34 22.69 3.53 -2.87
C GLU A 34 21.58 3.59 -3.94
N SER A 35 20.39 4.12 -3.62
CA SER A 35 19.26 4.13 -4.55
C SER A 35 19.55 4.87 -5.87
N ALA A 36 20.39 5.92 -5.84
CA ALA A 36 20.77 6.66 -7.03
C ALA A 36 21.61 5.79 -8.01
N GLU A 37 22.49 4.95 -7.49
CA GLU A 37 23.30 4.01 -8.30
C GLU A 37 22.38 2.95 -8.92
N MET A 38 21.44 2.41 -8.15
CA MET A 38 20.45 1.44 -8.63
C MET A 38 19.61 2.01 -9.78
N ILE A 39 19.08 3.24 -9.63
CA ILE A 39 18.32 3.91 -10.68
C ILE A 39 19.20 4.18 -11.91
N GLY A 40 20.47 4.54 -11.73
CA GLY A 40 21.45 4.68 -12.80
C GLY A 40 21.60 3.40 -13.60
N PHE A 41 21.75 2.26 -12.94
CA PHE A 41 21.84 0.93 -13.57
C PHE A 41 20.57 0.56 -14.36
N VAL A 42 19.38 0.79 -13.78
CA VAL A 42 18.11 0.53 -14.48
C VAL A 42 17.98 1.42 -15.72
N ARG A 43 18.38 2.70 -15.63
CA ARG A 43 18.37 3.62 -16.77
C ARG A 43 19.32 3.18 -17.88
N GLU A 44 20.52 2.69 -17.55
CA GLU A 44 21.46 2.15 -18.51
C GLU A 44 20.81 1.00 -19.32
N ILE A 45 20.14 0.08 -18.65
CA ILE A 45 19.44 -1.03 -19.32
C ILE A 45 18.27 -0.51 -20.15
N MET A 46 17.35 0.25 -19.53
CA MET A 46 16.10 0.62 -20.19
C MET A 46 16.29 1.65 -21.28
N THR A 47 17.05 2.73 -21.03
CA THR A 47 17.21 3.82 -21.97
C THR A 47 18.37 3.62 -22.94
N GLU A 48 19.56 3.31 -22.44
CA GLU A 48 20.74 3.27 -23.28
C GLU A 48 20.77 2.02 -24.15
N LYS A 49 20.36 0.87 -23.60
CA LYS A 49 20.36 -0.39 -24.33
C LYS A 49 19.09 -0.62 -25.15
N TYR A 50 17.90 -0.40 -24.59
CA TYR A 50 16.63 -0.72 -25.25
C TYR A 50 15.86 0.51 -25.77
N GLY A 51 16.38 1.71 -25.58
CA GLY A 51 15.76 2.94 -26.10
C GLY A 51 14.44 3.33 -25.45
N VAL A 52 14.11 2.76 -24.28
CA VAL A 52 12.89 3.07 -23.52
C VAL A 52 13.21 4.17 -22.53
N ASN A 53 12.62 5.34 -22.72
CA ASN A 53 12.85 6.46 -21.83
C ASN A 53 12.28 6.20 -20.45
N MET A 54 13.08 6.46 -19.42
CA MET A 54 12.60 6.58 -18.06
C MET A 54 12.06 8.00 -17.86
N ILE A 55 10.81 8.06 -17.44
CA ILE A 55 10.13 9.29 -17.06
C ILE A 55 10.21 9.38 -15.55
N TYR A 56 10.47 10.57 -15.05
CA TYR A 56 10.24 10.83 -13.64
C TYR A 56 9.20 11.92 -13.51
N THR A 57 8.32 11.74 -12.54
CA THR A 57 7.34 12.71 -12.11
C THR A 57 7.63 13.10 -10.68
N TYR A 58 7.56 14.36 -10.38
CA TYR A 58 7.46 14.83 -9.00
C TYR A 58 6.25 15.74 -8.91
N GLY A 59 5.55 15.66 -7.80
CA GLY A 59 4.43 16.56 -7.56
C GLY A 59 4.90 17.96 -7.24
N ASP A 60 3.99 18.90 -7.27
CA ASP A 60 4.23 20.26 -6.79
C ASP A 60 4.50 20.29 -5.26
N GLU A 61 4.34 19.17 -4.61
CA GLU A 61 4.53 18.92 -3.17
C GLU A 61 5.92 19.36 -2.69
N ALA A 62 6.94 19.20 -3.52
CA ALA A 62 8.29 19.68 -3.23
C ALA A 62 8.39 21.21 -3.00
N LYS A 63 7.35 21.94 -3.40
CA LYS A 63 7.26 23.40 -3.24
C LYS A 63 6.38 23.83 -2.08
N TRP A 64 5.68 22.89 -1.44
CA TRP A 64 4.74 23.20 -0.38
C TRP A 64 5.42 23.36 0.98
N PRO A 65 4.87 24.22 1.84
CA PRO A 65 5.32 24.29 3.22
C PRO A 65 5.19 22.95 3.93
N ALA A 66 6.11 22.67 4.85
CA ALA A 66 6.11 21.40 5.59
C ALA A 66 4.81 21.17 6.40
N GLU A 67 4.15 22.23 6.86
CA GLU A 67 2.87 22.15 7.56
C GLU A 67 1.73 21.61 6.69
N ASN A 68 1.86 21.65 5.37
CA ASN A 68 0.91 21.09 4.43
C ASN A 68 1.25 19.65 4.02
N ALA A 69 2.34 19.11 4.51
CA ALA A 69 2.71 17.72 4.21
C ALA A 69 1.73 16.74 4.86
N GLU A 70 1.35 15.71 4.10
CA GLU A 70 0.40 14.69 4.57
C GLU A 70 0.85 14.00 5.87
N HIS A 71 2.15 13.90 6.07
CA HIS A 71 2.75 13.26 7.25
C HIS A 71 2.97 14.21 8.43
N ASN A 72 2.53 15.46 8.33
CA ASN A 72 2.68 16.48 9.37
C ASN A 72 4.12 16.51 9.93
N THR A 73 5.09 16.68 9.06
CA THR A 73 6.52 16.69 9.37
C THR A 73 7.13 18.06 9.08
N ASP A 74 8.18 18.42 9.81
CA ASP A 74 8.98 19.64 9.56
C ASP A 74 9.88 19.50 8.31
N TYR A 75 9.96 18.33 7.75
CA TYR A 75 10.75 18.04 6.55
C TYR A 75 9.91 17.36 5.50
N MET A 76 9.67 18.07 4.41
CA MET A 76 9.05 17.52 3.23
C MET A 76 10.12 17.18 2.21
N TYR A 77 10.23 15.91 1.86
CA TYR A 77 11.05 15.46 0.75
C TYR A 77 10.23 15.46 -0.53
N PRO A 78 10.84 15.81 -1.67
CA PRO A 78 10.15 15.76 -2.94
C PRO A 78 9.83 14.30 -3.27
N GLU A 79 8.59 14.06 -3.63
CA GLU A 79 8.16 12.78 -4.12
C GLU A 79 8.55 12.64 -5.59
N ILE A 80 9.49 11.77 -5.88
CA ILE A 80 10.00 11.53 -7.22
C ILE A 80 9.75 10.08 -7.58
N GLU A 81 8.91 9.86 -8.56
CA GLU A 81 8.66 8.55 -9.13
C GLU A 81 9.42 8.40 -10.44
N TYR A 82 10.30 7.39 -10.50
CA TYR A 82 10.90 6.95 -11.74
C TYR A 82 10.05 5.84 -12.34
N THR A 83 9.53 6.07 -13.53
CA THR A 83 8.82 5.09 -14.33
C THR A 83 9.39 5.04 -15.75
N TYR A 84 9.11 3.98 -16.46
CA TYR A 84 9.44 3.90 -17.89
C TYR A 84 8.26 4.34 -18.74
N ASP A 85 8.56 4.84 -19.94
CA ASP A 85 7.54 5.27 -20.88
C ASP A 85 6.73 4.09 -21.40
N ARG A 86 5.54 3.91 -20.85
CA ARG A 86 4.60 2.85 -21.26
C ARG A 86 4.04 3.04 -22.66
N SER A 87 4.13 4.24 -23.23
CA SER A 87 3.67 4.52 -24.59
C SER A 87 4.52 3.80 -25.65
N SER A 88 5.74 3.37 -25.28
CA SER A 88 6.62 2.55 -26.14
C SER A 88 6.08 1.14 -26.40
N GLY A 89 5.06 0.68 -25.68
CA GLY A 89 4.55 -0.69 -25.72
C GLY A 89 5.47 -1.71 -25.04
N ALA A 90 6.61 -1.28 -24.50
CA ALA A 90 7.57 -2.18 -23.87
C ALA A 90 7.13 -2.52 -22.44
N ALA A 91 7.05 -3.81 -22.14
CA ALA A 91 6.87 -4.29 -20.79
C ALA A 91 8.23 -4.39 -20.10
N ARG A 92 8.43 -3.64 -19.01
CA ARG A 92 9.71 -3.61 -18.26
C ARG A 92 10.25 -5.01 -17.97
N ASN A 93 9.41 -5.90 -17.49
CA ASN A 93 9.85 -7.25 -17.10
C ASN A 93 10.25 -8.12 -18.30
N GLU A 94 9.66 -7.92 -19.47
CA GLU A 94 10.06 -8.58 -20.72
C GLU A 94 11.43 -8.11 -21.16
N LEU A 95 11.72 -6.81 -21.10
CA LEU A 95 13.04 -6.27 -21.43
C LEU A 95 14.11 -6.72 -20.44
N LEU A 96 13.79 -6.80 -19.15
CA LEU A 96 14.72 -7.34 -18.15
C LEU A 96 14.98 -8.84 -18.35
N LEU A 97 13.97 -9.62 -18.75
CA LEU A 97 14.14 -11.02 -19.10
C LEU A 97 15.04 -11.16 -20.34
N GLN A 98 14.79 -10.35 -21.39
CA GLN A 98 15.65 -10.31 -22.56
C GLN A 98 17.10 -9.98 -22.17
N TYR A 99 17.31 -9.01 -21.29
CA TYR A 99 18.64 -8.63 -20.80
C TYR A 99 19.34 -9.78 -20.08
N ILE A 100 18.63 -10.52 -19.24
CA ILE A 100 19.14 -11.72 -18.55
C ILE A 100 19.59 -12.77 -19.57
N GLN A 101 18.79 -13.02 -20.60
CA GLN A 101 19.08 -14.00 -21.65
C GLN A 101 20.28 -13.58 -22.53
N GLU A 102 20.41 -12.30 -22.85
CA GLU A 102 21.55 -11.74 -23.57
C GLU A 102 22.87 -11.88 -22.78
N LEU A 103 22.80 -11.89 -21.45
CA LEU A 103 23.93 -12.16 -20.56
C LEU A 103 24.28 -13.67 -20.49
N GLY A 104 23.51 -14.53 -21.15
CA GLY A 104 23.71 -15.98 -21.17
C GLY A 104 23.10 -16.72 -19.99
N TYR A 105 22.17 -16.08 -19.26
CA TYR A 105 21.39 -16.69 -18.18
C TYR A 105 19.95 -16.93 -18.62
N ASP A 106 19.21 -17.72 -17.86
CA ASP A 106 17.80 -17.97 -18.11
C ASP A 106 16.99 -17.99 -16.81
N VAL A 107 15.66 -18.00 -16.94
CA VAL A 107 14.71 -18.05 -15.85
C VAL A 107 13.87 -19.31 -15.96
N ASP A 108 13.95 -20.16 -14.97
CA ASP A 108 13.13 -21.38 -14.87
C ASP A 108 11.73 -21.01 -14.37
N PHE A 109 10.84 -20.78 -15.31
CA PHE A 109 9.43 -20.51 -15.01
C PHE A 109 8.72 -21.72 -14.43
N LYS A 110 7.53 -21.50 -13.82
CA LYS A 110 6.71 -22.57 -13.23
C LYS A 110 7.43 -23.41 -12.19
N THR A 111 8.36 -22.79 -11.50
CA THR A 111 9.25 -23.43 -10.54
C THR A 111 9.15 -22.69 -9.20
N SER A 112 8.63 -23.37 -8.17
CA SER A 112 8.35 -22.80 -6.86
C SER A 112 9.39 -23.22 -5.83
N LEU A 113 9.87 -22.29 -5.01
CA LEU A 113 10.77 -22.59 -3.90
C LEU A 113 10.10 -23.52 -2.88
N ALA A 114 10.70 -24.68 -2.64
CA ALA A 114 10.26 -25.65 -1.63
C ALA A 114 11.06 -25.50 -0.33
N LYS A 115 12.40 -25.43 -0.40
CA LYS A 115 13.25 -25.30 0.79
C LYS A 115 14.65 -24.79 0.44
N LEU A 116 15.35 -24.24 1.45
CA LEU A 116 16.79 -23.96 1.41
C LEU A 116 17.61 -25.16 1.84
N GLU A 117 18.80 -25.31 1.28
CA GLU A 117 19.75 -26.35 1.67
C GLU A 117 20.96 -25.73 2.39
N LYS A 118 21.42 -26.43 3.45
CA LYS A 118 22.59 -26.07 4.24
C LYS A 118 23.66 -27.13 4.18
N ASN A 119 24.92 -26.73 4.23
CA ASN A 119 26.02 -27.63 4.51
C ASN A 119 26.18 -27.89 6.03
N SER A 120 27.19 -28.70 6.40
CA SER A 120 27.52 -29.02 7.78
C SER A 120 27.82 -27.82 8.67
N ASP A 121 28.33 -26.73 8.08
CA ASP A 121 28.74 -25.51 8.79
C ASP A 121 27.60 -24.50 8.93
N GLY A 122 26.42 -24.83 8.38
CA GLY A 122 25.22 -23.98 8.44
C GLY A 122 25.10 -22.96 7.32
N ARG A 123 26.07 -22.91 6.37
CA ARG A 123 26.03 -22.06 5.19
C ARG A 123 24.91 -22.50 4.24
N ILE A 124 24.15 -21.58 3.67
CA ILE A 124 23.19 -21.85 2.59
C ILE A 124 23.98 -22.12 1.31
N THR A 125 23.76 -23.28 0.69
CA THR A 125 24.50 -23.78 -0.49
C THR A 125 23.60 -24.10 -1.66
N GLY A 126 22.29 -23.87 -1.55
CA GLY A 126 21.37 -24.10 -2.64
C GLY A 126 19.91 -24.09 -2.20
N ILE A 127 19.08 -24.49 -3.13
CA ILE A 127 17.63 -24.62 -2.94
C ILE A 127 17.13 -25.94 -3.52
N ILE A 128 16.02 -26.41 -2.97
CA ILE A 128 15.12 -27.35 -3.64
C ILE A 128 13.92 -26.55 -4.10
N ALA A 129 13.60 -26.67 -5.37
CA ALA A 129 12.40 -26.12 -5.97
C ALA A 129 11.49 -27.24 -6.47
N GLN A 130 10.21 -26.95 -6.66
CA GLN A 130 9.22 -27.87 -7.20
C GLN A 130 8.65 -27.32 -8.49
N SER A 131 8.61 -28.13 -9.52
CA SER A 131 7.86 -27.82 -10.74
C SER A 131 6.37 -27.76 -10.41
N THR A 132 5.68 -26.74 -10.93
CA THR A 132 4.22 -26.61 -10.78
C THR A 132 3.45 -27.31 -11.91
N GLU A 133 4.15 -27.95 -12.87
CA GLU A 133 3.53 -28.67 -14.00
C GLU A 133 3.36 -30.16 -13.71
N ASP A 134 4.36 -30.79 -13.10
CA ASP A 134 4.43 -32.24 -12.91
C ASP A 134 4.95 -32.68 -11.53
N ASP A 135 5.03 -31.74 -10.61
CA ASP A 135 5.39 -31.93 -9.19
C ASP A 135 6.80 -32.50 -8.93
N HIS A 136 7.67 -32.66 -9.92
CA HIS A 136 9.03 -33.10 -9.66
C HIS A 136 9.86 -32.04 -8.93
N PHE A 137 10.87 -32.48 -8.19
CA PHE A 137 11.78 -31.58 -7.47
C PHE A 137 13.09 -31.38 -8.23
N ILE A 138 13.55 -30.13 -8.21
CA ILE A 138 14.80 -29.68 -8.86
C ILE A 138 15.72 -29.15 -7.77
N ARG A 139 16.98 -29.57 -7.80
CA ARG A 139 18.02 -29.03 -6.93
C ARG A 139 18.87 -28.02 -7.70
N TYR A 140 19.01 -26.83 -7.13
CA TYR A 140 19.92 -25.80 -7.60
C TYR A 140 21.02 -25.59 -6.57
N ASN A 141 22.28 -25.81 -6.98
CA ASN A 141 23.43 -25.56 -6.14
C ASN A 141 23.93 -24.13 -6.33
N ALA A 142 24.25 -23.45 -5.23
CA ALA A 142 24.72 -22.09 -5.21
C ALA A 142 26.15 -22.01 -4.68
N ASN A 143 27.09 -21.57 -5.52
CA ASN A 143 28.50 -21.46 -5.16
C ASN A 143 28.79 -20.23 -4.28
N GLN A 144 28.09 -19.11 -4.52
CA GLN A 144 28.26 -17.86 -3.79
C GLN A 144 27.20 -17.66 -2.72
N GLY A 145 25.94 -17.94 -3.03
CA GLY A 145 24.81 -17.78 -2.14
C GLY A 145 23.49 -17.78 -2.89
N VAL A 146 22.42 -17.69 -2.15
CA VAL A 146 21.03 -17.61 -2.60
C VAL A 146 20.47 -16.24 -2.27
N LEU A 147 19.95 -15.53 -3.26
CA LEU A 147 19.17 -14.32 -3.09
C LEU A 147 17.69 -14.66 -3.21
N LEU A 148 16.92 -14.39 -2.16
CA LEU A 148 15.47 -14.55 -2.18
C LEU A 148 14.78 -13.20 -2.43
N ALA A 149 13.93 -13.15 -3.44
CA ALA A 149 13.09 -12.01 -3.82
C ALA A 149 11.67 -12.49 -4.14
N CYS A 150 11.11 -13.32 -3.25
CA CYS A 150 9.88 -14.08 -3.50
C CYS A 150 8.59 -13.33 -3.10
N GLY A 151 8.67 -12.04 -2.81
CA GLY A 151 7.52 -11.24 -2.37
C GLY A 151 7.07 -11.54 -0.94
N GLY A 152 5.96 -10.91 -0.54
CA GLY A 152 5.35 -11.07 0.76
C GLY A 152 4.37 -12.26 0.84
N PHE A 153 3.35 -12.10 1.70
CA PHE A 153 2.35 -13.15 1.95
C PHE A 153 0.88 -12.70 1.90
N PRO A 154 0.49 -11.60 1.20
CA PRO A 154 -0.88 -11.10 1.23
C PRO A 154 -1.89 -12.10 0.66
N GLY A 155 -1.46 -13.03 -0.19
CA GLY A 155 -2.28 -14.11 -0.73
C GLY A 155 -2.41 -15.34 0.16
N ASN A 156 -1.89 -15.31 1.40
CA ASN A 156 -1.94 -16.42 2.34
C ASN A 156 -2.75 -16.04 3.59
N PRO A 157 -4.04 -16.41 3.67
CA PRO A 157 -4.89 -16.02 4.80
C PRO A 157 -4.41 -16.56 6.14
N TYR A 158 -3.75 -17.71 6.17
CA TYR A 158 -3.22 -18.27 7.42
C TYR A 158 -2.06 -17.44 7.97
N MET A 159 -1.15 -16.97 7.07
CA MET A 159 -0.07 -16.08 7.49
C MET A 159 -0.61 -14.72 7.89
N MET A 160 -1.55 -14.16 7.12
CA MET A 160 -2.19 -12.87 7.42
C MET A 160 -2.84 -12.88 8.81
N GLU A 161 -3.67 -13.88 9.12
CA GLU A 161 -4.35 -13.96 10.41
C GLU A 161 -3.38 -14.15 11.59
N GLN A 162 -2.25 -14.81 11.38
CA GLN A 162 -1.27 -15.07 12.44
C GLN A 162 -0.27 -13.93 12.62
N LEU A 163 0.17 -13.29 11.54
CA LEU A 163 1.25 -12.34 11.56
C LEU A 163 0.74 -10.88 11.57
N ASP A 164 -0.42 -10.64 10.97
CA ASP A 164 -1.06 -9.32 10.92
C ASP A 164 -2.58 -9.41 11.18
N PRO A 165 -3.00 -9.80 12.38
CA PRO A 165 -4.43 -9.91 12.71
C PRO A 165 -5.16 -8.56 12.68
N LEU A 166 -4.49 -7.45 13.03
CA LEU A 166 -5.10 -6.12 13.01
C LEU A 166 -5.34 -5.64 11.58
N GLY A 167 -4.31 -5.65 10.73
CA GLY A 167 -4.44 -5.27 9.32
C GLY A 167 -5.44 -6.15 8.59
N THR A 168 -5.42 -7.47 8.82
CA THR A 168 -6.42 -8.39 8.29
C THR A 168 -7.84 -7.99 8.68
N SER A 169 -8.06 -7.60 9.93
CA SER A 169 -9.40 -7.27 10.45
C SER A 169 -10.04 -6.05 9.81
N VAL A 170 -9.25 -5.08 9.35
CA VAL A 170 -9.72 -3.83 8.72
C VAL A 170 -9.68 -3.88 7.19
N THR A 171 -9.18 -4.95 6.61
CA THR A 171 -9.05 -5.13 5.17
C THR A 171 -10.37 -5.59 4.56
N THR A 172 -10.79 -4.90 3.51
CA THR A 172 -11.99 -5.26 2.74
C THR A 172 -11.63 -5.81 1.36
N ALA A 173 -10.46 -5.48 0.84
CA ALA A 173 -10.04 -5.93 -0.48
C ALA A 173 -8.54 -6.20 -0.51
N CYS A 174 -8.11 -7.06 -1.42
CA CYS A 174 -6.70 -7.26 -1.75
C CYS A 174 -6.51 -6.93 -3.23
N SER A 175 -5.71 -5.90 -3.51
CA SER A 175 -5.40 -5.47 -4.87
C SER A 175 -4.19 -6.20 -5.44
N TYR A 176 -3.59 -7.05 -4.66
CA TYR A 176 -2.36 -7.73 -4.95
C TYR A 176 -2.54 -9.09 -5.63
N SER A 177 -1.44 -9.63 -6.17
CA SER A 177 -1.46 -10.95 -6.77
C SER A 177 -1.69 -12.04 -5.70
N PRO A 178 -2.69 -12.92 -5.87
CA PRO A 178 -2.88 -14.05 -4.95
C PRO A 178 -1.74 -15.08 -5.02
N ALA A 179 -0.72 -14.86 -5.86
CA ALA A 179 0.46 -15.70 -5.95
C ALA A 179 1.42 -15.51 -4.75
N ASP A 180 1.39 -14.35 -4.09
CA ASP A 180 2.28 -14.04 -2.97
C ASP A 180 1.80 -14.71 -1.68
N LYS A 181 2.26 -15.94 -1.50
CA LYS A 181 1.84 -16.86 -0.43
C LYS A 181 2.90 -17.06 0.65
N GLY A 182 3.97 -16.25 0.66
CA GLY A 182 5.01 -16.30 1.69
C GLY A 182 5.92 -17.52 1.63
N TYR A 183 6.01 -18.21 0.49
CA TYR A 183 6.83 -19.43 0.39
C TYR A 183 8.31 -19.16 0.65
N GLY A 184 8.85 -18.03 0.18
CA GLY A 184 10.23 -17.62 0.45
C GLY A 184 10.48 -17.35 1.92
N ILE A 185 9.58 -16.60 2.57
CA ILE A 185 9.63 -16.31 4.01
C ILE A 185 9.61 -17.62 4.81
N ARG A 186 8.68 -18.52 4.52
CA ARG A 186 8.58 -19.82 5.15
C ARG A 186 9.85 -20.63 5.02
N ALA A 187 10.43 -20.71 3.81
CA ALA A 187 11.66 -21.45 3.57
C ALA A 187 12.84 -20.85 4.35
N ALA A 188 12.94 -19.52 4.43
CA ALA A 188 13.97 -18.83 5.19
C ALA A 188 13.82 -19.08 6.70
N VAL A 189 12.60 -18.99 7.26
CA VAL A 189 12.34 -19.29 8.67
C VAL A 189 12.66 -20.74 9.02
N TRP A 190 12.29 -21.70 8.18
CA TRP A 190 12.67 -23.12 8.37
C TRP A 190 14.18 -23.34 8.30
N ALA A 191 14.90 -22.49 7.58
CA ALA A 191 16.36 -22.49 7.58
C ALA A 191 16.96 -21.76 8.80
N GLY A 192 16.16 -21.20 9.70
CA GLY A 192 16.59 -20.53 10.93
C GLY A 192 16.72 -19.02 10.84
N ALA A 193 16.20 -18.41 9.76
CA ALA A 193 16.14 -16.96 9.65
C ALA A 193 15.13 -16.36 10.63
N ASN A 194 15.43 -15.15 11.08
CA ASN A 194 14.57 -14.37 11.97
C ASN A 194 13.52 -13.62 11.15
N LEU A 195 12.24 -13.83 11.46
CA LEU A 195 11.15 -13.05 10.92
C LEU A 195 10.98 -11.77 11.74
N ASP A 196 10.79 -10.62 11.10
CA ASP A 196 10.42 -9.40 11.79
C ASP A 196 9.14 -9.61 12.61
N LYS A 197 9.13 -9.04 13.81
CA LYS A 197 8.01 -9.18 14.74
C LYS A 197 6.88 -8.18 14.50
N GLU A 198 7.19 -7.11 13.79
CA GLU A 198 6.22 -6.07 13.48
C GLU A 198 5.53 -6.37 12.16
N ALA A 199 4.20 -6.37 12.18
CA ALA A 199 3.42 -6.37 10.95
C ALA A 199 3.72 -5.10 10.15
N ALA A 200 3.84 -5.24 8.85
CA ALA A 200 4.04 -4.13 7.92
C ALA A 200 3.17 -4.32 6.67
N PRO A 201 1.83 -4.32 6.81
CA PRO A 201 0.96 -4.38 5.66
C PRO A 201 0.90 -3.00 4.99
N MET A 202 0.96 -2.98 3.67
CA MET A 202 0.70 -1.79 2.89
C MET A 202 -0.81 -1.66 2.66
N LEU A 203 -1.46 -0.84 3.47
CA LEU A 203 -2.90 -0.64 3.47
C LEU A 203 -3.27 0.73 2.92
N PHE A 204 -4.25 0.75 2.02
CA PHE A 204 -4.87 1.98 1.52
C PHE A 204 -6.36 1.99 1.81
N ASP A 205 -6.92 3.15 2.04
CA ASP A 205 -8.37 3.37 2.18
C ASP A 205 -9.11 3.37 0.83
N ARG A 206 -9.03 2.24 0.11
CA ARG A 206 -9.49 2.09 -1.28
C ARG A 206 -10.37 0.87 -1.54
N GLY A 207 -10.60 0.05 -0.54
CA GLY A 207 -11.38 -1.18 -0.68
C GLY A 207 -12.87 -0.90 -0.50
N ILE A 208 -13.64 -0.80 -1.59
CA ILE A 208 -15.09 -0.59 -1.51
C ILE A 208 -15.82 -1.89 -1.23
N VAL A 209 -16.79 -1.82 -0.30
CA VAL A 209 -17.73 -2.89 0.03
C VAL A 209 -19.19 -2.43 -0.17
N ALA A 210 -20.08 -3.39 -0.31
CA ALA A 210 -21.53 -3.13 -0.29
C ALA A 210 -21.99 -2.69 1.11
N PRO A 211 -23.10 -1.96 1.23
CA PRO A 211 -23.71 -1.64 2.52
C PRO A 211 -23.94 -2.90 3.37
N GLY A 212 -23.64 -2.80 4.67
CA GLY A 212 -23.81 -3.90 5.62
C GLY A 212 -22.71 -4.96 5.63
N VAL A 213 -21.74 -4.91 4.72
CA VAL A 213 -20.61 -5.85 4.67
C VAL A 213 -19.49 -5.40 5.61
N ASP A 214 -19.01 -6.31 6.46
CA ASP A 214 -17.91 -6.09 7.39
C ASP A 214 -16.54 -6.27 6.73
N ALA A 215 -15.51 -5.64 7.29
CA ALA A 215 -14.12 -5.93 6.94
C ALA A 215 -13.65 -7.26 7.52
N GLY A 216 -12.55 -7.77 6.98
CA GLY A 216 -11.98 -9.07 7.32
C GLY A 216 -12.31 -10.13 6.27
N TYR A 217 -11.84 -11.35 6.50
CA TYR A 217 -12.08 -12.46 5.60
C TYR A 217 -13.52 -12.97 5.66
N VAL A 218 -13.99 -13.42 4.50
CA VAL A 218 -15.21 -14.22 4.33
C VAL A 218 -14.85 -15.57 3.70
N ASP A 219 -15.70 -16.59 3.91
CA ASP A 219 -15.50 -17.90 3.28
C ASP A 219 -15.61 -17.80 1.75
N SER A 220 -14.75 -18.51 1.04
CA SER A 220 -14.69 -18.52 -0.42
C SER A 220 -14.08 -19.81 -0.96
N ASP A 221 -14.87 -20.69 -1.51
CA ASP A 221 -14.43 -21.97 -2.06
C ASP A 221 -13.42 -21.84 -3.21
N SER A 222 -13.41 -20.71 -3.90
CA SER A 222 -12.51 -20.44 -5.03
C SER A 222 -11.17 -19.83 -4.63
N ALA A 223 -11.01 -19.40 -3.36
CA ALA A 223 -9.81 -18.73 -2.88
C ALA A 223 -8.84 -19.69 -2.18
N PHE A 224 -7.56 -19.38 -2.24
CA PHE A 224 -6.55 -20.10 -1.47
C PHE A 224 -6.87 -20.05 0.03
N GLY A 225 -6.81 -21.21 0.68
CA GLY A 225 -7.14 -21.32 2.10
C GLY A 225 -8.63 -21.15 2.43
N GLY A 226 -9.52 -21.16 1.43
CA GLY A 226 -10.97 -21.05 1.61
C GLY A 226 -11.47 -19.67 2.06
N LYS A 227 -10.65 -18.62 1.92
CA LYS A 227 -10.95 -17.28 2.44
C LYS A 227 -10.64 -16.20 1.42
N ALA A 228 -11.49 -15.17 1.34
CA ALA A 228 -11.28 -13.99 0.51
C ALA A 228 -11.73 -12.72 1.24
N PHE A 229 -11.25 -11.56 0.83
CA PHE A 229 -11.81 -10.29 1.28
C PHE A 229 -13.09 -9.96 0.49
N PRO A 230 -14.11 -9.36 1.14
CA PRO A 230 -15.45 -9.19 0.57
C PRO A 230 -15.59 -8.03 -0.43
N GLY A 231 -14.54 -7.22 -0.62
CA GLY A 231 -14.60 -5.99 -1.41
C GLY A 231 -14.94 -6.20 -2.87
N LYS A 232 -15.78 -5.31 -3.37
CA LYS A 232 -16.23 -5.27 -4.77
C LYS A 232 -15.24 -4.54 -5.67
N ILE A 233 -14.67 -3.44 -5.18
CA ILE A 233 -13.66 -2.66 -5.89
C ILE A 233 -12.40 -2.62 -5.02
N ARG A 234 -11.27 -3.01 -5.61
CA ARG A 234 -10.00 -3.18 -4.89
C ARG A 234 -9.15 -1.91 -4.85
N GLN A 235 -9.30 -1.03 -5.85
CA GLN A 235 -8.49 0.18 -6.03
C GLN A 235 -9.39 1.37 -6.38
N PHE A 236 -10.11 1.85 -5.39
CA PHE A 236 -10.88 3.09 -5.52
C PHE A 236 -10.02 4.28 -5.06
N ASN A 237 -9.16 4.78 -5.94
CA ASN A 237 -8.25 5.88 -5.61
C ASN A 237 -8.91 7.13 -5.01
N PRO A 238 -10.16 7.52 -5.40
CA PRO A 238 -10.87 8.61 -4.74
C PRO A 238 -11.12 8.40 -3.24
N GLY A 239 -11.06 7.15 -2.75
CA GLY A 239 -11.20 6.82 -1.32
C GLY A 239 -10.11 7.42 -0.44
N THR A 240 -8.88 7.60 -0.98
CA THR A 240 -7.76 8.18 -0.25
C THR A 240 -7.84 9.70 -0.07
N GLN A 241 -8.88 10.34 -0.58
CA GLN A 241 -9.09 11.77 -0.37
C GLN A 241 -9.65 12.04 1.03
N PRO A 242 -9.22 13.13 1.71
CA PRO A 242 -9.64 13.44 3.06
C PRO A 242 -11.06 14.06 3.12
N PHE A 243 -12.02 13.49 2.40
CA PHE A 243 -13.44 13.84 2.56
C PHE A 243 -13.99 13.35 3.90
N LEU A 244 -15.17 13.84 4.29
CA LEU A 244 -15.86 13.38 5.48
C LEU A 244 -15.97 11.86 5.50
N LYS A 245 -15.57 11.23 6.60
CA LYS A 245 -15.72 9.80 6.86
C LYS A 245 -16.56 9.57 8.10
N VAL A 246 -17.59 8.74 7.99
CA VAL A 246 -18.50 8.40 9.08
C VAL A 246 -18.60 6.88 9.26
N ASN A 247 -18.87 6.45 10.50
CA ASN A 247 -19.14 5.05 10.82
C ASN A 247 -20.60 4.65 10.51
N ARG A 248 -20.98 3.41 10.78
CA ARG A 248 -22.35 2.91 10.56
C ARG A 248 -23.43 3.55 11.43
N ASN A 249 -23.05 4.23 12.51
CA ASN A 249 -23.97 5.00 13.32
C ASN A 249 -24.21 6.42 12.76
N GLY A 250 -23.55 6.77 11.64
CA GLY A 250 -23.59 8.13 11.08
C GLY A 250 -22.62 9.10 11.74
N GLU A 251 -21.73 8.65 12.64
CA GLU A 251 -20.84 9.48 13.44
C GLU A 251 -19.48 9.64 12.75
N ARG A 252 -18.94 10.85 12.75
CA ARG A 252 -17.53 11.11 12.44
C ARG A 252 -16.66 10.55 13.56
N PHE A 253 -15.52 9.92 13.25
CA PHE A 253 -14.74 9.17 14.23
C PHE A 253 -13.24 9.48 14.24
N ALA A 254 -12.73 10.24 13.27
CA ALA A 254 -11.31 10.56 13.14
C ALA A 254 -11.09 11.85 12.35
N ASN A 255 -9.85 12.36 12.39
CA ASN A 255 -9.35 13.37 11.47
C ASN A 255 -8.99 12.69 10.14
N GLU A 256 -9.72 12.99 9.08
CA GLU A 256 -9.53 12.39 7.76
C GLU A 256 -8.27 12.89 7.04
N SER A 257 -7.58 13.89 7.60
CA SER A 257 -6.32 14.41 7.08
C SER A 257 -5.09 13.59 7.50
N CYS A 258 -5.28 12.50 8.25
CA CYS A 258 -4.21 11.57 8.60
C CYS A 258 -3.74 10.75 7.39
N PRO A 259 -2.56 10.10 7.45
CA PRO A 259 -2.14 9.13 6.47
C PRO A 259 -3.19 8.04 6.24
N TYR A 260 -3.28 7.52 5.01
CA TYR A 260 -4.33 6.57 4.61
C TYR A 260 -4.31 5.24 5.40
N ASN A 261 -3.15 4.81 5.89
CA ASN A 261 -3.08 3.64 6.76
C ASN A 261 -3.64 3.93 8.16
N ASP A 262 -3.53 5.17 8.66
CA ASP A 262 -4.04 5.54 9.98
C ASP A 262 -5.57 5.55 10.02
N ILE A 263 -6.23 6.03 8.97
CA ILE A 263 -7.70 6.05 8.92
C ILE A 263 -8.28 4.63 8.88
N VAL A 264 -7.63 3.70 8.18
CA VAL A 264 -8.10 2.31 8.15
C VAL A 264 -7.89 1.60 9.49
N TYR A 265 -6.82 1.93 10.23
CA TYR A 265 -6.64 1.44 11.59
C TYR A 265 -7.61 2.06 12.59
N ALA A 266 -7.96 3.35 12.43
CA ALA A 266 -9.00 3.98 13.24
C ALA A 266 -10.36 3.27 13.05
N ALA A 267 -10.62 2.73 11.88
CA ALA A 267 -11.81 1.94 11.59
C ALA A 267 -11.88 0.62 12.38
N ALA A 268 -10.78 0.11 12.92
CA ALA A 268 -10.79 -1.11 13.76
C ALA A 268 -11.69 -0.97 14.98
N HIS A 269 -11.93 0.24 15.44
CA HIS A 269 -12.80 0.55 16.58
C HIS A 269 -14.24 0.91 16.18
N GLN A 270 -14.59 0.80 14.88
CA GLN A 270 -15.90 1.16 14.37
C GLN A 270 -16.75 -0.08 14.04
N PRO A 271 -18.10 0.04 14.07
CA PRO A 271 -18.99 -1.07 13.69
C PRO A 271 -18.68 -1.62 12.31
N GLY A 272 -18.40 -2.92 12.25
CA GLY A 272 -18.03 -3.62 11.01
C GLY A 272 -16.62 -3.33 10.49
N ARG A 273 -15.86 -2.45 11.18
CA ARG A 273 -14.51 -2.03 10.82
C ARG A 273 -14.43 -1.43 9.41
N VAL A 274 -15.49 -0.76 9.03
CA VAL A 274 -15.66 -0.01 7.77
C VAL A 274 -16.18 1.39 8.06
N TYR A 275 -16.06 2.28 7.09
CA TYR A 275 -16.54 3.65 7.17
C TYR A 275 -17.07 4.11 5.81
N ALA A 276 -17.98 5.07 5.84
CA ALA A 276 -18.51 5.72 4.66
C ALA A 276 -17.72 6.98 4.34
N GLN A 277 -17.31 7.19 3.08
CA GLN A 277 -16.83 8.47 2.58
C GLN A 277 -17.97 9.21 1.93
N ILE A 278 -18.11 10.51 2.25
CA ILE A 278 -19.18 11.39 1.77
C ILE A 278 -18.58 12.62 1.11
N SER A 279 -19.09 12.98 -0.05
CA SER A 279 -18.70 14.19 -0.80
C SER A 279 -19.88 14.74 -1.61
N ASP A 280 -19.68 15.88 -2.25
CA ASP A 280 -20.67 16.51 -3.10
C ASP A 280 -20.14 16.78 -4.52
N ALA A 281 -20.88 17.54 -5.32
CA ALA A 281 -20.54 17.86 -6.70
C ALA A 281 -19.17 18.54 -6.87
N ASN A 282 -18.61 19.14 -5.81
CA ASN A 282 -17.33 19.84 -5.83
C ASN A 282 -16.13 18.89 -5.63
N PHE A 283 -16.32 17.56 -5.72
CA PHE A 283 -15.31 16.54 -5.44
C PHE A 283 -13.94 16.86 -6.04
N ILE A 284 -13.87 17.16 -7.32
CA ILE A 284 -12.58 17.37 -8.03
C ILE A 284 -11.93 18.68 -7.61
N GLU A 285 -12.70 19.75 -7.43
CA GLU A 285 -12.16 21.04 -6.99
C GLU A 285 -11.62 20.96 -5.57
N ASP A 286 -12.33 20.24 -4.68
CA ASP A 286 -11.85 19.96 -3.34
C ASP A 286 -10.61 19.08 -3.33
N ALA A 287 -10.58 18.01 -4.14
CA ALA A 287 -9.41 17.15 -4.27
C ALA A 287 -8.15 17.89 -4.74
N LYS A 288 -8.29 18.89 -5.64
CA LYS A 288 -7.19 19.78 -6.03
C LYS A 288 -6.70 20.62 -4.86
N ARG A 289 -7.62 21.13 -4.04
CA ARG A 289 -7.34 22.00 -2.89
C ARG A 289 -6.73 21.26 -1.71
N PHE A 290 -6.99 19.95 -1.57
CA PHE A 290 -6.50 19.14 -0.45
C PHE A 290 -4.99 18.90 -0.49
N HIS A 291 -4.35 19.11 -1.60
CA HIS A 291 -2.90 18.89 -1.76
C HIS A 291 -2.44 17.52 -1.26
N THR A 292 -3.22 16.48 -1.59
CA THR A 292 -2.79 15.10 -1.30
C THR A 292 -1.57 14.74 -2.13
N ILE A 293 -0.69 13.94 -1.57
CA ILE A 293 0.56 13.49 -2.21
C ILE A 293 0.50 12.00 -2.56
N GLY A 294 1.52 11.53 -3.24
CA GLY A 294 1.65 10.13 -3.56
C GLY A 294 0.56 9.61 -4.49
N CYS A 295 0.21 8.36 -4.28
CA CYS A 295 -0.88 7.74 -5.03
C CYS A 295 -2.21 8.46 -4.85
N SER A 296 -2.41 9.20 -3.76
CA SER A 296 -3.61 9.99 -3.52
C SER A 296 -3.74 11.17 -4.50
N ALA A 297 -2.63 11.70 -4.99
CA ALA A 297 -2.61 12.77 -5.98
C ALA A 297 -3.22 12.36 -7.33
N GLN A 298 -3.30 11.08 -7.65
CA GLN A 298 -3.86 10.59 -8.92
C GLN A 298 -5.28 11.09 -9.16
N THR A 299 -6.10 11.21 -8.14
CA THR A 299 -7.49 11.68 -8.29
C THR A 299 -7.55 13.09 -8.86
N ARG A 300 -6.75 14.03 -8.35
CA ARG A 300 -6.70 15.40 -8.86
C ARG A 300 -6.02 15.49 -10.24
N ASN A 301 -5.01 14.63 -10.47
CA ASN A 301 -4.22 14.66 -11.70
C ASN A 301 -4.99 14.07 -12.90
N LEU A 302 -5.85 13.07 -12.65
CA LEU A 302 -6.66 12.41 -13.68
C LEU A 302 -8.01 13.09 -13.94
N GLY A 303 -8.49 13.94 -13.01
CA GLY A 303 -9.60 14.85 -13.20
C GLY A 303 -11.00 14.21 -13.26
N GLU A 304 -11.94 14.96 -13.85
CA GLU A 304 -13.37 14.66 -13.85
C GLU A 304 -13.74 13.37 -14.57
N ASP A 305 -13.15 13.10 -15.73
CA ASP A 305 -13.45 11.89 -16.51
C ASP A 305 -13.08 10.62 -15.76
N TYR A 306 -11.94 10.63 -15.07
CA TYR A 306 -11.52 9.52 -14.24
C TYR A 306 -12.48 9.32 -13.06
N PHE A 307 -12.87 10.39 -12.37
CA PHE A 307 -13.83 10.29 -11.28
C PHE A 307 -15.18 9.77 -11.74
N ALA A 308 -15.70 10.31 -12.86
CA ALA A 308 -16.96 9.83 -13.46
C ALA A 308 -16.91 8.33 -13.79
N GLN A 309 -15.80 7.83 -14.33
CA GLN A 309 -15.61 6.40 -14.59
C GLN A 309 -15.61 5.57 -13.29
N GLN A 310 -14.99 6.07 -12.22
CA GLN A 310 -14.99 5.40 -10.92
C GLN A 310 -16.41 5.32 -10.33
N VAL A 311 -17.17 6.40 -10.43
CA VAL A 311 -18.58 6.47 -10.02
C VAL A 311 -19.41 5.43 -10.80
N GLU A 312 -19.35 5.45 -12.13
CA GLU A 312 -20.08 4.52 -12.99
C GLU A 312 -19.77 3.05 -12.67
N ASN A 313 -18.50 2.73 -12.50
CA ASN A 313 -18.09 1.37 -12.12
C ASN A 313 -18.65 0.97 -10.75
N GLY A 314 -18.61 1.87 -9.78
CA GLY A 314 -19.13 1.62 -8.44
C GLY A 314 -20.66 1.49 -8.38
N GLU A 315 -21.37 2.27 -9.20
CA GLU A 315 -22.84 2.14 -9.34
C GLU A 315 -23.23 0.80 -9.96
N LYS A 316 -22.51 0.34 -10.99
CA LYS A 316 -22.72 -0.99 -11.60
C LYS A 316 -22.52 -2.13 -10.59
N GLU A 317 -21.53 -1.99 -9.71
CA GLU A 317 -21.24 -2.97 -8.65
C GLU A 317 -22.16 -2.83 -7.42
N GLY A 318 -23.03 -1.80 -7.38
CA GLY A 318 -23.95 -1.54 -6.27
C GLY A 318 -23.26 -1.14 -4.97
N CYS A 319 -22.10 -0.49 -5.04
CA CYS A 319 -21.27 -0.13 -3.89
C CYS A 319 -20.80 1.34 -3.87
N PHE A 320 -21.09 2.11 -4.90
CA PHE A 320 -20.96 3.57 -4.93
C PHE A 320 -22.33 4.18 -5.24
N PHE A 321 -22.69 5.26 -4.55
CA PHE A 321 -24.02 5.85 -4.60
C PHE A 321 -23.96 7.31 -4.96
N LYS A 322 -24.90 7.72 -5.80
CA LYS A 322 -25.15 9.10 -6.20
C LYS A 322 -26.62 9.44 -5.89
N ALA A 323 -26.85 10.63 -5.35
CA ALA A 323 -28.19 11.08 -4.99
C ALA A 323 -28.33 12.62 -5.10
N ASP A 324 -29.56 13.09 -5.27
CA ASP A 324 -29.85 14.52 -5.35
C ASP A 324 -30.08 15.15 -3.98
N THR A 325 -30.32 14.33 -2.93
CA THR A 325 -30.47 14.77 -1.53
C THR A 325 -29.63 13.89 -0.60
N LEU A 326 -29.28 14.42 0.58
CA LEU A 326 -28.55 13.67 1.59
C LEU A 326 -29.41 12.55 2.20
N GLU A 327 -30.71 12.77 2.31
CA GLU A 327 -31.67 11.76 2.80
C GLU A 327 -31.73 10.56 1.83
N GLU A 328 -31.77 10.81 0.52
CA GLU A 328 -31.73 9.77 -0.49
C GLU A 328 -30.37 9.04 -0.47
N LEU A 329 -29.27 9.77 -0.33
CA LEU A 329 -27.94 9.17 -0.21
C LEU A 329 -27.87 8.25 1.01
N ALA A 330 -28.36 8.71 2.16
CA ALA A 330 -28.40 7.92 3.39
C ALA A 330 -29.17 6.62 3.21
N ASP A 331 -30.34 6.68 2.56
CA ASP A 331 -31.16 5.50 2.28
C ASP A 331 -30.43 4.52 1.36
N LYS A 332 -29.83 5.00 0.27
CA LYS A 332 -29.03 4.17 -0.65
C LYS A 332 -27.84 3.50 0.03
N MET A 333 -27.20 4.19 0.98
CA MET A 333 -26.08 3.68 1.74
C MET A 333 -26.49 2.75 2.91
N GLY A 334 -27.79 2.61 3.16
CA GLY A 334 -28.33 1.72 4.19
C GLY A 334 -28.38 2.33 5.60
N PHE A 335 -28.26 3.64 5.76
CA PHE A 335 -28.52 4.31 7.02
C PHE A 335 -30.01 4.31 7.33
N THR A 336 -30.41 3.91 8.52
CA THR A 336 -31.82 3.83 8.95
C THR A 336 -32.00 4.35 10.37
N GLY A 337 -33.21 4.83 10.69
CA GLY A 337 -33.57 5.28 12.06
C GLY A 337 -32.57 6.27 12.63
N ALA A 338 -32.15 6.09 13.88
CA ALA A 338 -31.25 6.99 14.57
C ALA A 338 -29.90 7.18 13.86
N ALA A 339 -29.37 6.15 13.16
CA ALA A 339 -28.13 6.29 12.41
C ALA A 339 -28.28 7.24 11.21
N LYS A 340 -29.45 7.26 10.55
CA LYS A 340 -29.75 8.23 9.49
C LYS A 340 -29.83 9.65 10.04
N ASP A 341 -30.53 9.84 11.17
CA ASP A 341 -30.65 11.14 11.80
C ASP A 341 -29.29 11.67 12.24
N THR A 342 -28.46 10.80 12.81
CA THR A 342 -27.08 11.12 13.20
C THR A 342 -26.22 11.49 11.99
N PHE A 343 -26.32 10.74 10.90
CA PHE A 343 -25.60 11.02 9.65
C PHE A 343 -25.92 12.44 9.13
N LEU A 344 -27.21 12.80 9.05
CA LEU A 344 -27.62 14.12 8.58
C LEU A 344 -27.10 15.22 9.51
N ALA A 345 -27.21 15.05 10.82
CA ALA A 345 -26.66 15.97 11.80
C ALA A 345 -25.13 16.10 11.74
N THR A 346 -24.44 14.99 11.46
CA THR A 346 -22.98 14.98 11.27
C THR A 346 -22.58 15.79 10.03
N VAL A 347 -23.30 15.66 8.91
CA VAL A 347 -23.03 16.45 7.72
C VAL A 347 -23.30 17.94 7.96
N GLU A 348 -24.38 18.27 8.67
CA GLU A 348 -24.66 19.66 9.06
C GLU A 348 -23.55 20.23 9.94
N ARG A 349 -23.13 19.51 10.98
CA ARG A 349 -22.00 19.89 11.84
C ARG A 349 -20.70 20.05 11.06
N TYR A 350 -20.40 19.15 10.13
CA TYR A 350 -19.20 19.24 9.31
C TYR A 350 -19.21 20.49 8.39
N ASN A 351 -20.38 20.85 7.88
CA ASN A 351 -20.56 22.11 7.14
C ASN A 351 -20.35 23.36 7.99
N GLU A 352 -20.75 23.35 9.28
CA GLU A 352 -20.43 24.43 10.19
C GLU A 352 -18.93 24.60 10.44
N LEU A 353 -18.20 23.48 10.59
CA LEU A 353 -16.74 23.47 10.75
C LEU A 353 -16.05 24.02 9.50
N TYR A 354 -16.56 23.67 8.32
CA TYR A 354 -16.09 24.25 7.05
C TYR A 354 -16.32 25.75 7.01
N ASP A 355 -17.49 26.27 7.39
CA ASP A 355 -17.79 27.71 7.39
C ASP A 355 -16.89 28.48 8.38
N LYS A 356 -16.58 27.87 9.51
CA LYS A 356 -15.64 28.42 10.50
C LYS A 356 -14.18 28.36 10.05
N GLN A 357 -13.85 27.54 9.03
CA GLN A 357 -12.48 27.19 8.64
C GLN A 357 -11.66 26.70 9.85
N ASN A 358 -12.32 25.99 10.76
CA ASN A 358 -11.73 25.46 12.00
C ASN A 358 -12.45 24.19 12.43
N ASP A 359 -11.76 23.07 12.42
CA ASP A 359 -12.29 21.79 12.92
C ASP A 359 -12.07 21.67 14.42
N GLU A 360 -13.06 22.13 15.18
CA GLU A 360 -13.07 22.08 16.66
C GLU A 360 -13.22 20.63 17.17
N ASP A 361 -13.68 19.69 16.33
CA ASP A 361 -14.03 18.33 16.75
C ASP A 361 -12.81 17.35 16.65
N PHE A 362 -12.04 17.41 15.57
CA PHE A 362 -10.93 16.50 15.31
C PHE A 362 -9.64 17.18 14.85
N GLY A 363 -9.62 18.50 14.69
CA GLY A 363 -8.43 19.26 14.35
C GLY A 363 -7.95 19.08 12.91
N LYS A 364 -8.86 18.75 11.99
CA LYS A 364 -8.55 18.67 10.57
C LYS A 364 -8.13 20.05 10.03
N PRO A 365 -7.00 20.15 9.28
CA PRO A 365 -6.56 21.42 8.71
C PRO A 365 -7.63 22.07 7.83
N ALA A 366 -7.78 23.41 7.95
CA ALA A 366 -8.84 24.15 7.26
C ALA A 366 -8.84 23.93 5.74
N TYR A 367 -7.65 23.86 5.10
CA TYR A 367 -7.53 23.64 3.66
C TYR A 367 -8.02 22.26 3.21
N ARG A 368 -8.19 21.29 4.12
CA ARG A 368 -8.74 19.95 3.88
C ARG A 368 -10.20 19.77 4.32
N LEU A 369 -10.82 20.80 4.89
CA LEU A 369 -12.27 20.80 5.09
C LEU A 369 -12.97 21.01 3.74
N SER A 370 -14.11 20.35 3.53
CA SER A 370 -14.96 20.50 2.34
C SER A 370 -16.40 20.72 2.75
N ALA A 371 -17.16 21.52 2.00
CA ALA A 371 -18.60 21.59 2.18
C ALA A 371 -19.28 20.37 1.54
N ILE A 372 -20.43 19.97 2.09
CA ILE A 372 -21.30 18.92 1.53
C ILE A 372 -22.69 19.51 1.39
N ARG A 373 -22.92 20.29 0.29
CA ARG A 373 -24.11 21.12 0.12
C ARG A 373 -24.66 21.12 -1.30
N THR A 374 -23.87 20.74 -2.28
CA THR A 374 -24.21 20.87 -3.70
C THR A 374 -24.45 19.51 -4.32
N ALA A 375 -25.68 19.26 -4.74
CA ALA A 375 -26.00 18.02 -5.44
C ALA A 375 -25.30 17.94 -6.81
N PRO A 376 -24.96 16.74 -7.29
CA PRO A 376 -25.23 15.46 -6.65
C PRO A 376 -24.29 15.16 -5.47
N PHE A 377 -24.82 14.43 -4.49
CA PHE A 377 -24.06 13.89 -3.36
C PHE A 377 -23.57 12.48 -3.70
N TYR A 378 -22.39 12.15 -3.19
CA TYR A 378 -21.73 10.87 -3.44
C TYR A 378 -21.37 10.18 -2.13
N GLY A 379 -21.47 8.85 -2.10
CA GLY A 379 -21.09 8.05 -0.95
C GLY A 379 -20.72 6.61 -1.28
N CYS A 380 -19.81 6.05 -0.52
CA CYS A 380 -19.45 4.63 -0.60
C CYS A 380 -18.93 4.13 0.76
N TRP A 381 -19.01 2.82 0.98
CA TRP A 381 -18.41 2.16 2.14
C TRP A 381 -17.01 1.67 1.80
N LEU A 382 -16.05 2.01 2.67
CA LEU A 382 -14.63 1.73 2.50
C LEU A 382 -14.08 0.93 3.67
N GLY A 383 -13.06 0.17 3.39
CA GLY A 383 -12.09 -0.37 4.31
C GLY A 383 -10.72 -0.41 3.65
N ALA A 384 -9.76 -1.07 4.27
CA ALA A 384 -8.43 -1.17 3.69
C ALA A 384 -8.43 -2.03 2.42
N SER A 385 -7.67 -1.56 1.43
CA SER A 385 -7.18 -2.39 0.33
C SER A 385 -5.73 -2.76 0.62
N LEU A 386 -5.50 -4.05 0.86
CA LEU A 386 -4.16 -4.60 1.07
C LEU A 386 -3.41 -4.68 -0.26
N LEU A 387 -2.29 -3.98 -0.39
CA LEU A 387 -1.46 -4.04 -1.58
C LEU A 387 -0.39 -5.12 -1.46
N THR A 388 0.39 -5.10 -0.40
CA THR A 388 1.41 -6.11 -0.10
C THR A 388 1.66 -6.21 1.39
N THR A 389 2.51 -7.15 1.80
CA THR A 389 3.07 -7.24 3.15
C THR A 389 4.58 -7.06 3.07
N GLU A 390 5.12 -6.24 3.97
CA GLU A 390 6.54 -5.93 4.07
C GLU A 390 7.16 -6.39 5.39
N GLN A 391 6.40 -7.18 6.15
CA GLN A 391 6.92 -7.98 7.26
C GLN A 391 7.70 -9.15 6.68
N GLY A 392 9.00 -9.05 6.72
CA GLY A 392 9.89 -10.01 6.06
C GLY A 392 10.96 -10.58 6.98
N ILE A 393 11.95 -11.18 6.38
CA ILE A 393 13.12 -11.71 7.07
C ILE A 393 14.02 -10.54 7.49
N ALA A 394 14.39 -10.50 8.76
CA ALA A 394 15.32 -9.50 9.27
C ALA A 394 16.65 -9.55 8.51
N ILE A 395 17.13 -8.39 8.08
CA ILE A 395 18.36 -8.26 7.30
C ILE A 395 19.33 -7.23 7.94
N ASN A 396 20.59 -7.30 7.55
CA ASN A 396 21.55 -6.24 7.81
C ASN A 396 21.67 -5.29 6.61
N GLU A 397 22.53 -4.29 6.75
CA GLU A 397 22.82 -3.27 5.71
C GLU A 397 23.45 -3.82 4.42
N LYS A 398 23.82 -5.10 4.40
CA LYS A 398 24.33 -5.82 3.22
C LYS A 398 23.30 -6.73 2.58
N GLY A 399 22.06 -6.69 3.03
CA GLY A 399 20.99 -7.57 2.58
C GLY A 399 21.13 -9.03 3.01
N GLN A 400 22.06 -9.34 3.94
CA GLN A 400 22.18 -10.70 4.47
C GLN A 400 21.05 -10.99 5.47
N ALA A 401 20.43 -12.16 5.34
CA ALA A 401 19.46 -12.63 6.32
C ALA A 401 20.11 -12.78 7.71
N LEU A 402 19.37 -12.43 8.75
CA LEU A 402 19.80 -12.62 10.13
C LEU A 402 19.12 -13.85 10.74
N ASP A 403 19.84 -14.57 11.58
CA ASP A 403 19.28 -15.66 12.39
C ASP A 403 18.55 -15.13 13.64
N THR A 404 18.00 -16.01 14.44
CA THR A 404 17.29 -15.66 15.70
C THR A 404 18.18 -15.02 16.77
N ASN A 405 19.49 -15.03 16.61
CA ASN A 405 20.48 -14.34 17.46
C ASN A 405 20.96 -13.04 16.81
N ASN A 406 20.33 -12.58 15.71
CA ASN A 406 20.71 -11.44 14.92
C ASN A 406 22.15 -11.56 14.32
N GLN A 407 22.58 -12.79 14.02
CA GLN A 407 23.85 -13.02 13.33
C GLN A 407 23.58 -13.27 11.84
N PRO A 408 24.46 -12.77 10.93
CA PRO A 408 24.32 -13.00 9.51
C PRO A 408 24.35 -14.49 9.16
N MET A 409 23.37 -14.93 8.38
CA MET A 409 23.34 -16.28 7.81
C MET A 409 24.19 -16.34 6.56
N GLU A 410 25.25 -17.12 6.61
CA GLU A 410 26.18 -17.21 5.49
C GLU A 410 25.50 -17.81 4.25
N GLY A 411 25.65 -17.13 3.10
CA GLY A 411 25.12 -17.57 1.82
C GLY A 411 23.62 -17.30 1.61
N LEU A 412 22.95 -16.53 2.51
CA LEU A 412 21.55 -16.14 2.34
C LEU A 412 21.38 -14.62 2.30
N TYR A 413 20.77 -14.13 1.23
CA TYR A 413 20.46 -12.73 1.00
C TYR A 413 18.96 -12.56 0.72
N ILE A 414 18.39 -11.45 1.14
CA ILE A 414 16.96 -11.17 1.02
C ILE A 414 16.76 -9.77 0.43
N THR A 415 15.75 -9.64 -0.46
CA THR A 415 15.38 -8.33 -1.04
C THR A 415 13.90 -8.28 -1.38
N GLY A 416 13.40 -7.05 -1.65
CA GLY A 416 12.00 -6.79 -1.97
C GLY A 416 11.07 -6.97 -0.77
N ASP A 417 9.79 -7.17 -1.00
CA ASP A 417 8.74 -7.26 0.03
C ASP A 417 8.95 -8.39 1.07
N MET A 418 9.84 -9.33 0.79
CA MET A 418 10.19 -10.33 1.79
C MET A 418 11.35 -9.92 2.70
N SER A 419 11.98 -8.76 2.48
CA SER A 419 12.98 -8.21 3.40
C SER A 419 12.31 -7.41 4.51
N GLY A 420 12.65 -7.73 5.76
CA GLY A 420 12.24 -6.98 6.93
C GLY A 420 13.19 -5.84 7.27
N SER A 421 13.06 -5.34 8.49
CA SER A 421 13.92 -4.30 9.07
C SER A 421 13.78 -2.90 8.49
N PHE A 422 12.93 -2.68 7.50
CA PHE A 422 12.76 -1.39 6.82
C PHE A 422 11.47 -0.68 7.25
N PHE A 423 10.33 -1.35 7.18
CA PHE A 423 9.01 -0.81 7.53
C PHE A 423 8.49 -1.38 8.85
N ALA A 424 7.47 -0.74 9.43
CA ALA A 424 6.73 -1.26 10.56
C ALA A 424 5.35 -0.61 10.64
N ASN A 425 4.28 -1.38 10.49
CA ASN A 425 2.87 -0.94 10.56
C ASN A 425 2.45 0.19 9.61
N ASN A 426 3.31 0.56 8.68
CA ASN A 426 3.04 1.64 7.74
C ASN A 426 3.94 1.52 6.50
N TYR A 427 3.57 2.28 5.51
CA TYR A 427 4.31 2.38 4.26
C TYR A 427 4.37 3.85 3.84
N PRO A 428 5.55 4.46 3.81
CA PRO A 428 5.70 5.80 3.24
C PRO A 428 5.56 5.71 1.72
N CYS A 429 4.62 6.47 1.18
CA CYS A 429 4.29 6.43 -0.23
C CYS A 429 5.47 6.86 -1.11
N LEU A 430 5.72 6.13 -2.19
CA LEU A 430 6.70 6.44 -3.24
C LEU A 430 8.14 6.68 -2.74
N MET A 431 8.59 5.92 -1.79
CA MET A 431 10.00 5.88 -1.42
C MET A 431 10.79 4.86 -2.23
#